data_457bff15470bda7f087556fcd7096a83
#
_entry.id   457bff15470bda7f087556fcd7096a83
#
_cell.length_a   1.000
_cell.length_b   1.000
_cell.length_c   1.000
_cell.angle_alpha   90.00
_cell.angle_beta   90.00
_cell.angle_gamma   90.00
#
_symmetry.space_group_name_H-M   'P 1'
#
loop_
_entity.id
_entity.type
_entity.pdbx_description
1 polymer ?
#
loop_
_entity_poly.entity_id
_entity_poly.type
_entity_poly.pdbx_seq_one_letter_code
_entity_poly.pdbx_strand_id
1 'polypeptide(L)'
;MLINCVAYRDGRRLADIQPEEISDYVKLPDCFVWVALRDASTEEVLAMKEEFDLHELAVEDALHGQQRPKVEEYGDTLFAVMQTVQFTPTDELCTGEVSIFAGSNFVLSIRNRVAQSLLGVRARAEKEPHMLKRGPGFVMYAIMDAVVDRYFPVIEALEAELDAIEAQIFEPGVTRENVRRVYELKQRITTVKHAVSPLLDAVGKLVRGRVPPICEDTREYFRDVYDHLERMQSALDSLRDTATTAIQVHLSMATIEESEVTKRLAAWAGIFAAATAFAGIWGMNFEVMPELKWRWGYPAALGVIAATCGVLFWRFRKAGWL
;
A
#
# COMPACT_ATOMS: atom_id res chain seq x y z
N MET A 1 15.61 24.08 -6.85
CA MET A 1 15.21 25.38 -6.27
C MET A 1 15.46 25.38 -4.76
N LEU A 2 16.23 26.36 -4.25
CA LEU A 2 16.50 26.57 -2.82
C LEU A 2 15.21 26.97 -2.08
N ILE A 3 14.92 26.29 -0.98
CA ILE A 3 13.77 26.61 -0.11
C ILE A 3 14.21 27.37 1.13
N ASN A 4 15.32 26.95 1.75
CA ASN A 4 15.95 27.65 2.86
C ASN A 4 17.42 27.29 2.98
N CYS A 5 18.19 28.24 3.49
CA CYS A 5 19.56 28.07 3.89
C CYS A 5 19.77 28.89 5.18
N VAL A 6 19.98 28.21 6.30
CA VAL A 6 19.91 28.83 7.63
C VAL A 6 21.05 28.32 8.49
N ALA A 7 21.76 29.22 9.14
CA ALA A 7 22.75 28.90 10.13
C ALA A 7 22.18 28.93 11.56
N TYR A 8 22.53 27.92 12.35
CA TYR A 8 22.14 27.77 13.76
C TYR A 8 23.34 27.70 14.66
N ARG A 9 23.22 28.32 15.85
CA ARG A 9 24.22 28.23 16.92
C ARG A 9 23.49 28.03 18.25
N ASP A 10 23.95 27.11 19.07
CA ASP A 10 23.37 26.80 20.38
C ASP A 10 21.86 26.54 20.34
N GLY A 11 21.35 25.90 19.28
CA GLY A 11 19.93 25.61 19.10
C GLY A 11 19.09 26.82 18.74
N ARG A 12 19.67 27.92 18.36
CA ARG A 12 18.96 29.14 17.92
C ARG A 12 19.38 29.54 16.52
N ARG A 13 18.42 30.06 15.78
CA ARG A 13 18.67 30.63 14.45
C ARG A 13 19.62 31.81 14.56
N LEU A 14 20.73 31.76 13.86
CA LEU A 14 21.73 32.80 13.78
C LEU A 14 21.44 33.77 12.64
N ALA A 15 21.32 33.22 11.40
CA ALA A 15 21.06 33.99 10.19
C ALA A 15 20.37 33.12 9.11
N ASP A 16 19.59 33.75 8.23
CA ASP A 16 19.35 33.21 6.88
C ASP A 16 20.55 33.64 6.03
N ILE A 17 21.13 32.68 5.35
CA ILE A 17 22.36 32.86 4.59
C ILE A 17 22.17 32.50 3.12
N GLN A 18 23.05 33.03 2.27
CA GLN A 18 23.10 32.62 0.86
C GLN A 18 24.00 31.38 0.69
N PRO A 19 23.83 30.60 -0.38
CA PRO A 19 24.67 29.42 -0.62
C PRO A 19 26.17 29.72 -0.61
N GLU A 20 26.56 30.88 -1.11
CA GLU A 20 27.96 31.32 -1.19
C GLU A 20 28.59 31.60 0.19
N GLU A 21 27.75 31.82 1.22
CA GLU A 21 28.18 32.10 2.59
C GLU A 21 28.32 30.82 3.45
N ILE A 22 27.88 29.66 2.95
CA ILE A 22 27.83 28.39 3.69
C ILE A 22 29.20 28.06 4.29
N SER A 23 30.28 28.14 3.49
CA SER A 23 31.64 27.83 3.89
C SER A 23 32.15 28.69 5.10
N ASP A 24 31.62 29.88 5.28
CA ASP A 24 31.98 30.74 6.39
C ASP A 24 31.36 30.29 7.72
N TYR A 25 30.06 29.84 7.64
CA TYR A 25 29.32 29.42 8.83
C TYR A 25 29.68 27.98 9.27
N VAL A 26 29.95 27.10 8.33
CA VAL A 26 30.34 25.70 8.61
C VAL A 26 31.67 25.61 9.38
N LYS A 27 32.56 26.63 9.23
CA LYS A 27 33.82 26.70 9.95
C LYS A 27 33.69 27.26 11.38
N LEU A 28 32.54 27.83 11.75
CA LEU A 28 32.33 28.39 13.08
C LEU A 28 32.09 27.27 14.11
N PRO A 29 32.69 27.37 15.30
CA PRO A 29 32.47 26.42 16.36
C PRO A 29 31.00 26.47 16.84
N ASP A 30 30.43 25.31 17.19
CA ASP A 30 29.05 25.14 17.67
C ASP A 30 27.99 25.68 16.74
N CYS A 31 28.32 25.79 15.45
CA CYS A 31 27.43 26.22 14.38
C CYS A 31 27.15 25.07 13.39
N PHE A 32 25.92 24.96 12.94
CA PHE A 32 25.61 24.12 11.81
C PHE A 32 24.68 24.83 10.84
N VAL A 33 24.70 24.38 9.57
CA VAL A 33 23.89 24.94 8.50
C VAL A 33 22.82 23.93 8.08
N TRP A 34 21.57 24.39 7.93
CA TRP A 34 20.48 23.58 7.39
C TRP A 34 20.04 24.12 6.04
N VAL A 35 20.29 23.33 4.99
CA VAL A 35 19.90 23.64 3.61
C VAL A 35 18.75 22.72 3.19
N ALA A 36 17.74 23.29 2.54
CA ALA A 36 16.66 22.53 1.94
C ALA A 36 16.45 22.93 0.48
N LEU A 37 16.55 21.93 -0.39
CA LEU A 37 16.31 22.06 -1.83
C LEU A 37 15.00 21.32 -2.21
N ARG A 38 14.32 21.83 -3.22
CA ARG A 38 13.17 21.19 -3.81
C ARG A 38 13.34 21.13 -5.32
N ASP A 39 13.13 19.92 -5.89
CA ASP A 39 13.27 19.66 -7.33
C ASP A 39 14.53 20.35 -7.86
N ALA A 40 15.67 20.05 -7.19
CA ALA A 40 16.94 20.72 -7.44
C ALA A 40 17.50 20.36 -8.81
N SER A 41 18.11 21.34 -9.47
CA SER A 41 18.86 21.08 -10.69
C SER A 41 20.18 20.35 -10.37
N THR A 42 20.78 19.74 -11.40
CA THR A 42 22.09 19.09 -11.26
C THR A 42 23.15 20.07 -10.78
N GLU A 43 23.12 21.32 -11.26
CA GLU A 43 24.06 22.36 -10.87
C GLU A 43 23.90 22.74 -9.39
N GLU A 44 22.66 22.86 -8.89
CA GLU A 44 22.37 23.14 -7.49
C GLU A 44 22.90 22.02 -6.56
N VAL A 45 22.75 20.76 -6.95
CA VAL A 45 23.25 19.63 -6.16
C VAL A 45 24.76 19.53 -6.22
N LEU A 46 25.38 19.78 -7.37
CA LEU A 46 26.85 19.80 -7.52
C LEU A 46 27.50 20.95 -6.71
N ALA A 47 26.85 22.11 -6.65
CA ALA A 47 27.32 23.19 -5.77
C ALA A 47 27.31 22.77 -4.30
N MET A 48 26.25 22.08 -3.85
CA MET A 48 26.22 21.54 -2.48
C MET A 48 27.23 20.41 -2.25
N LYS A 49 27.56 19.62 -3.29
CA LYS A 49 28.64 18.62 -3.22
C LYS A 49 29.98 19.28 -2.89
N GLU A 50 30.30 20.40 -3.54
CA GLU A 50 31.53 21.14 -3.32
C GLU A 50 31.59 21.81 -1.93
N GLU A 51 30.46 22.43 -1.50
CA GLU A 51 30.37 23.12 -0.21
C GLU A 51 30.47 22.19 1.01
N PHE A 52 29.91 20.98 0.92
CA PHE A 52 29.84 20.03 2.03
C PHE A 52 30.74 18.80 1.85
N ASP A 53 31.57 18.76 0.82
CA ASP A 53 32.46 17.63 0.48
C ASP A 53 31.67 16.28 0.46
N LEU A 54 30.53 16.26 -0.28
CA LEU A 54 29.66 15.10 -0.31
C LEU A 54 30.23 13.99 -1.18
N HIS A 55 30.07 12.74 -0.72
CA HIS A 55 30.53 11.57 -1.44
C HIS A 55 29.81 11.41 -2.80
N GLU A 56 30.57 11.10 -3.85
CA GLU A 56 30.09 11.04 -5.23
C GLU A 56 28.89 10.08 -5.41
N LEU A 57 28.94 8.87 -4.85
CA LEU A 57 27.87 7.90 -4.95
C LEU A 57 26.57 8.38 -4.28
N ALA A 58 26.67 9.07 -3.15
CA ALA A 58 25.48 9.60 -2.47
C ALA A 58 24.84 10.76 -3.26
N VAL A 59 25.66 11.56 -3.93
CA VAL A 59 25.19 12.64 -4.84
C VAL A 59 24.55 12.05 -6.09
N GLU A 60 25.13 11.01 -6.67
CA GLU A 60 24.56 10.29 -7.82
C GLU A 60 23.19 9.73 -7.47
N ASP A 61 23.03 9.08 -6.33
CA ASP A 61 21.75 8.55 -5.86
C ASP A 61 20.69 9.66 -5.67
N ALA A 62 21.07 10.79 -5.09
CA ALA A 62 20.17 11.92 -4.89
C ALA A 62 19.73 12.59 -6.22
N LEU A 63 20.58 12.55 -7.24
CA LEU A 63 20.29 13.09 -8.58
C LEU A 63 19.41 12.15 -9.40
N HIS A 64 19.70 10.84 -9.43
CA HIS A 64 18.93 9.88 -10.20
C HIS A 64 17.52 9.69 -9.64
N GLY A 65 17.35 9.77 -8.33
CA GLY A 65 16.08 9.55 -7.63
C GLY A 65 15.56 8.12 -7.79
N GLN A 66 14.36 7.87 -7.29
CA GLN A 66 13.71 6.54 -7.29
C GLN A 66 14.53 5.47 -6.57
N GLN A 67 15.30 5.90 -5.58
CA GLN A 67 16.10 5.02 -4.76
C GLN A 67 15.21 4.27 -3.75
N ARG A 68 15.63 3.06 -3.44
CA ARG A 68 15.05 2.32 -2.32
C ARG A 68 15.41 3.03 -1.02
N PRO A 69 14.49 3.19 -0.06
CA PRO A 69 14.81 3.79 1.24
C PRO A 69 16.02 3.10 1.88
N LYS A 70 17.00 3.89 2.29
CA LYS A 70 18.25 3.41 2.87
C LYS A 70 18.90 4.48 3.77
N VAL A 71 19.79 4.00 4.63
CA VAL A 71 20.69 4.86 5.42
C VAL A 71 22.09 4.28 5.29
N GLU A 72 23.04 5.11 4.87
CA GLU A 72 24.42 4.74 4.58
C GLU A 72 25.39 5.78 5.17
N GLU A 73 26.55 5.32 5.64
CA GLU A 73 27.62 6.18 6.14
C GLU A 73 28.69 6.36 5.06
N TYR A 74 29.04 7.60 4.78
CA TYR A 74 30.15 7.98 3.90
C TYR A 74 31.11 8.88 4.68
N GLY A 75 32.17 8.29 5.26
CA GLY A 75 33.07 9.00 6.17
C GLY A 75 32.31 9.50 7.40
N ASP A 76 32.33 10.81 7.63
CA ASP A 76 31.62 11.48 8.73
C ASP A 76 30.22 11.97 8.33
N THR A 77 29.76 11.66 7.12
CA THR A 77 28.45 12.06 6.63
C THR A 77 27.50 10.88 6.57
N LEU A 78 26.32 11.05 7.15
CA LEU A 78 25.22 10.10 7.06
C LEU A 78 24.30 10.50 5.91
N PHE A 79 24.04 9.57 5.02
CA PHE A 79 23.14 9.75 3.89
C PHE A 79 21.90 8.88 4.07
N ALA A 80 20.72 9.48 4.02
CA ALA A 80 19.44 8.78 4.09
C ALA A 80 18.57 9.12 2.92
N VAL A 81 17.93 8.10 2.35
CA VAL A 81 16.89 8.24 1.33
C VAL A 81 15.60 7.67 1.87
N MET A 82 14.51 8.42 1.71
CA MET A 82 13.16 8.01 2.07
C MET A 82 12.21 8.29 0.93
N GLN A 83 11.22 7.43 0.75
CA GLN A 83 10.10 7.68 -0.14
C GLN A 83 8.96 8.34 0.63
N THR A 84 8.36 9.38 0.08
CA THR A 84 7.11 9.93 0.56
C THR A 84 5.96 9.30 -0.20
N VAL A 85 4.85 9.03 0.49
CA VAL A 85 3.64 8.46 -0.12
C VAL A 85 2.47 9.33 0.27
N GLN A 86 1.61 9.68 -0.69
CA GLN A 86 0.43 10.50 -0.44
C GLN A 86 -0.64 10.26 -1.52
N PHE A 87 -1.90 10.51 -1.17
CA PHE A 87 -2.96 10.58 -2.16
C PHE A 87 -2.97 11.93 -2.86
N THR A 88 -3.20 11.91 -4.17
CA THR A 88 -3.51 13.11 -4.95
C THR A 88 -4.97 13.53 -4.71
N PRO A 89 -5.38 14.75 -5.10
CA PRO A 89 -6.78 15.14 -5.07
C PRO A 89 -7.70 14.25 -5.93
N THR A 90 -7.14 13.49 -6.87
CA THR A 90 -7.85 12.52 -7.71
C THR A 90 -7.84 11.10 -7.14
N ASP A 91 -7.47 10.93 -5.87
CA ASP A 91 -7.39 9.63 -5.17
C ASP A 91 -6.37 8.64 -5.75
N GLU A 92 -5.39 9.14 -6.48
CA GLU A 92 -4.25 8.34 -6.95
C GLU A 92 -3.12 8.39 -5.93
N LEU A 93 -2.48 7.24 -5.68
CA LEU A 93 -1.31 7.17 -4.82
C LEU A 93 -0.07 7.63 -5.58
N CYS A 94 0.56 8.70 -5.11
CA CYS A 94 1.81 9.19 -5.68
C CYS A 94 2.96 9.08 -4.67
N THR A 95 4.16 8.89 -5.22
CA THR A 95 5.39 8.78 -4.45
C THR A 95 6.35 9.91 -4.82
N GLY A 96 7.02 10.45 -3.81
CA GLY A 96 8.15 11.36 -3.95
C GLY A 96 9.36 10.82 -3.18
N GLU A 97 10.45 11.56 -3.19
CA GLU A 97 11.68 11.17 -2.51
C GLU A 97 12.25 12.32 -1.69
N VAL A 98 12.82 11.99 -0.55
CA VAL A 98 13.59 12.91 0.30
C VAL A 98 14.95 12.27 0.55
N SER A 99 16.00 12.93 0.08
CA SER A 99 17.39 12.60 0.37
C SER A 99 17.92 13.56 1.43
N ILE A 100 18.58 13.02 2.45
CA ILE A 100 19.13 13.79 3.58
C ILE A 100 20.60 13.44 3.71
N PHE A 101 21.45 14.49 3.71
CA PHE A 101 22.85 14.40 4.08
C PHE A 101 23.00 15.10 5.42
N ALA A 102 23.55 14.41 6.41
CA ALA A 102 23.85 14.97 7.73
C ALA A 102 25.33 14.78 8.04
N GLY A 103 26.06 15.87 8.14
CA GLY A 103 27.43 15.93 8.59
C GLY A 103 27.52 16.45 10.03
N SER A 104 28.73 16.64 10.56
CA SER A 104 28.94 17.16 11.91
C SER A 104 28.39 18.58 12.10
N ASN A 105 28.36 19.38 11.04
CA ASN A 105 28.04 20.81 11.04
C ASN A 105 27.11 21.26 9.94
N PHE A 106 26.43 20.31 9.26
CA PHE A 106 25.43 20.63 8.25
C PHE A 106 24.32 19.56 8.15
N VAL A 107 23.17 19.98 7.64
CA VAL A 107 22.13 19.11 7.09
C VAL A 107 21.71 19.66 5.74
N LEU A 108 21.77 18.84 4.72
CA LEU A 108 21.20 19.09 3.40
C LEU A 108 20.04 18.14 3.16
N SER A 109 18.86 18.68 2.88
CA SER A 109 17.71 17.92 2.47
C SER A 109 17.29 18.27 1.05
N ILE A 110 17.16 17.24 0.19
CA ILE A 110 16.74 17.38 -1.22
C ILE A 110 15.42 16.65 -1.37
N ARG A 111 14.39 17.32 -1.86
CA ARG A 111 13.05 16.77 -2.09
C ARG A 111 12.74 16.74 -3.56
N ASN A 112 12.43 15.57 -4.07
CA ASN A 112 12.07 15.35 -5.46
C ASN A 112 10.64 14.81 -5.57
N ARG A 113 9.80 15.45 -6.39
CA ARG A 113 8.39 15.06 -6.64
C ARG A 113 7.52 15.02 -5.39
N VAL A 114 7.86 15.75 -4.34
CA VAL A 114 7.10 15.82 -3.11
C VAL A 114 6.06 16.94 -3.20
N ALA A 115 4.78 16.59 -3.34
CA ALA A 115 3.70 17.58 -3.47
C ALA A 115 3.44 18.31 -2.15
N GLN A 116 3.49 17.61 -1.01
CA GLN A 116 3.30 18.21 0.31
C GLN A 116 4.56 18.94 0.81
N SER A 117 4.34 20.10 1.40
CA SER A 117 5.42 20.90 1.97
C SER A 117 5.92 20.34 3.30
N LEU A 118 7.26 20.25 3.47
CA LEU A 118 7.92 19.99 4.76
C LEU A 118 8.23 21.29 5.55
N LEU A 119 7.67 22.42 5.15
CA LEU A 119 7.95 23.73 5.76
C LEU A 119 7.66 23.78 7.27
N GLY A 120 6.71 23.01 7.76
CA GLY A 120 6.38 22.90 9.19
C GLY A 120 7.47 22.26 10.05
N VAL A 121 8.38 21.46 9.47
CA VAL A 121 9.45 20.75 10.23
C VAL A 121 10.40 21.75 10.85
N ARG A 122 10.90 22.72 10.05
CA ARG A 122 11.79 23.75 10.56
C ARG A 122 11.14 24.59 11.66
N ALA A 123 9.91 25.04 11.42
CA ALA A 123 9.18 25.85 12.38
C ALA A 123 8.90 25.11 13.70
N ARG A 124 8.75 23.77 13.67
CA ARG A 124 8.65 22.93 14.88
C ARG A 124 10.00 22.83 15.58
N ALA A 125 11.07 22.51 14.85
CA ALA A 125 12.41 22.40 15.40
C ALA A 125 12.88 23.71 16.07
N GLU A 126 12.60 24.86 15.47
CA GLU A 126 12.93 26.18 16.03
C GLU A 126 12.18 26.52 17.33
N LYS A 127 11.03 25.89 17.59
CA LYS A 127 10.29 26.03 18.88
C LYS A 127 10.90 25.22 20.01
N GLU A 128 11.83 24.31 19.70
CA GLU A 128 12.51 23.43 20.64
C GLU A 128 14.04 23.66 20.63
N PRO A 129 14.53 24.83 21.09
CA PRO A 129 15.97 25.18 21.00
C PRO A 129 16.88 24.19 21.72
N HIS A 130 16.41 23.57 22.82
CA HIS A 130 17.17 22.56 23.58
C HIS A 130 17.39 21.28 22.76
N MET A 131 16.46 20.95 21.88
CA MET A 131 16.56 19.82 20.96
C MET A 131 17.41 20.19 19.74
N LEU A 132 17.19 21.36 19.18
CA LEU A 132 17.94 21.86 18.03
C LEU A 132 19.42 22.05 18.36
N LYS A 133 19.77 22.29 19.65
CA LYS A 133 21.16 22.31 20.16
C LYS A 133 21.89 20.98 20.00
N ARG A 134 21.18 19.85 19.87
CA ARG A 134 21.78 18.52 19.57
C ARG A 134 22.35 18.43 18.13
N GLY A 135 22.14 19.47 17.33
CA GLY A 135 22.73 19.63 16.00
C GLY A 135 22.09 18.83 14.89
N PRO A 136 22.88 18.46 13.87
CA PRO A 136 22.43 17.84 12.63
C PRO A 136 21.62 16.54 12.83
N GLY A 137 21.98 15.71 13.79
CA GLY A 137 21.26 14.45 14.07
C GLY A 137 19.80 14.68 14.46
N PHE A 138 19.51 15.73 15.23
CA PHE A 138 18.14 16.09 15.58
C PHE A 138 17.35 16.58 14.35
N VAL A 139 17.97 17.39 13.49
CA VAL A 139 17.31 17.85 12.26
C VAL A 139 16.99 16.68 11.34
N MET A 140 17.92 15.74 11.20
CA MET A 140 17.69 14.51 10.43
C MET A 140 16.51 13.71 11.00
N TYR A 141 16.49 13.48 12.32
CA TYR A 141 15.35 12.86 12.99
C TYR A 141 14.04 13.60 12.68
N ALA A 142 14.00 14.93 12.86
CA ALA A 142 12.79 15.71 12.68
C ALA A 142 12.22 15.64 11.24
N ILE A 143 13.10 15.52 10.24
CA ILE A 143 12.69 15.32 8.85
C ILE A 143 12.14 13.89 8.65
N MET A 144 12.83 12.87 9.19
CA MET A 144 12.43 11.48 9.09
C MET A 144 11.08 11.24 9.76
N ASP A 145 10.92 11.73 10.99
CA ASP A 145 9.68 11.68 11.75
C ASP A 145 8.51 12.30 10.97
N ALA A 146 8.72 13.51 10.44
CA ALA A 146 7.70 14.19 9.64
C ALA A 146 7.32 13.46 8.34
N VAL A 147 8.21 12.66 7.77
CA VAL A 147 7.90 11.81 6.61
C VAL A 147 7.11 10.58 7.05
N VAL A 148 7.55 9.93 8.13
CA VAL A 148 6.90 8.73 8.68
C VAL A 148 5.49 9.03 9.17
N ASP A 149 5.28 10.15 9.86
CA ASP A 149 3.95 10.60 10.30
C ASP A 149 2.92 10.68 9.15
N ARG A 150 3.38 10.94 7.94
CA ARG A 150 2.50 11.05 6.75
C ARG A 150 2.04 9.72 6.19
N TYR A 151 2.66 8.62 6.58
CA TYR A 151 2.19 7.29 6.19
C TYR A 151 0.91 6.89 6.94
N PHE A 152 0.69 7.38 8.17
CA PHE A 152 -0.50 7.05 8.95
C PHE A 152 -1.81 7.36 8.23
N PRO A 153 -2.05 8.59 7.76
CA PRO A 153 -3.30 8.89 7.04
C PRO A 153 -3.49 8.06 5.77
N VAL A 154 -2.39 7.67 5.12
CA VAL A 154 -2.45 6.83 3.92
C VAL A 154 -2.89 5.41 4.30
N ILE A 155 -2.33 4.85 5.37
CA ILE A 155 -2.67 3.51 5.86
C ILE A 155 -4.13 3.49 6.34
N GLU A 156 -4.57 4.49 7.11
CA GLU A 156 -5.96 4.63 7.57
C GLU A 156 -6.96 4.71 6.38
N ALA A 157 -6.60 5.41 5.31
CA ALA A 157 -7.43 5.46 4.10
C ALA A 157 -7.51 4.09 3.39
N LEU A 158 -6.40 3.33 3.34
CA LEU A 158 -6.40 1.97 2.78
C LEU A 158 -7.21 0.99 3.64
N GLU A 159 -7.18 1.12 4.97
CA GLU A 159 -8.02 0.36 5.90
C GLU A 159 -9.50 0.64 5.64
N ALA A 160 -9.89 1.90 5.60
CA ALA A 160 -11.27 2.31 5.34
C ALA A 160 -11.77 1.83 3.95
N GLU A 161 -10.90 1.83 2.92
CA GLU A 161 -11.24 1.31 1.61
C GLU A 161 -11.47 -0.21 1.66
N LEU A 162 -10.64 -0.97 2.38
CA LEU A 162 -10.80 -2.42 2.55
C LEU A 162 -12.11 -2.73 3.27
N ASP A 163 -12.41 -2.05 4.39
CA ASP A 163 -13.64 -2.22 5.14
C ASP A 163 -14.89 -1.97 4.27
N ALA A 164 -14.84 -0.91 3.43
CA ALA A 164 -15.93 -0.61 2.50
C ALA A 164 -16.13 -1.70 1.43
N ILE A 165 -15.06 -2.34 0.97
CA ILE A 165 -15.14 -3.47 0.04
C ILE A 165 -15.68 -4.71 0.76
N GLU A 166 -15.21 -5.00 1.98
CA GLU A 166 -15.68 -6.15 2.76
C GLU A 166 -17.18 -6.07 3.07
N ALA A 167 -17.70 -4.88 3.37
CA ALA A 167 -19.13 -4.68 3.58
C ALA A 167 -19.99 -5.07 2.35
N GLN A 168 -19.42 -5.00 1.15
CA GLN A 168 -20.10 -5.31 -0.12
C GLN A 168 -19.86 -6.74 -0.61
N ILE A 169 -19.05 -7.55 0.09
CA ILE A 169 -18.69 -8.92 -0.37
C ILE A 169 -19.92 -9.81 -0.55
N PHE A 170 -20.94 -9.64 0.29
CA PHE A 170 -22.15 -10.48 0.28
C PHE A 170 -23.30 -9.89 -0.53
N GLU A 171 -23.09 -8.76 -1.21
CA GLU A 171 -24.12 -8.16 -2.07
C GLU A 171 -24.20 -8.89 -3.41
N PRO A 172 -25.41 -9.31 -3.86
CA PRO A 172 -25.58 -10.01 -5.12
C PRO A 172 -25.18 -9.14 -6.32
N GLY A 173 -24.42 -9.70 -7.25
CA GLY A 173 -24.17 -9.11 -8.57
C GLY A 173 -22.94 -8.18 -8.68
N VAL A 174 -22.18 -7.94 -7.60
CA VAL A 174 -21.04 -7.01 -7.60
C VAL A 174 -19.66 -7.71 -7.67
N THR A 175 -19.64 -9.03 -7.88
CA THR A 175 -18.46 -9.88 -7.72
C THR A 175 -17.24 -9.44 -8.53
N ARG A 176 -17.42 -9.12 -9.83
CA ARG A 176 -16.28 -8.78 -10.72
C ARG A 176 -15.65 -7.44 -10.39
N GLU A 177 -16.44 -6.43 -10.08
CA GLU A 177 -15.97 -5.10 -9.75
C GLU A 177 -15.25 -5.10 -8.39
N ASN A 178 -15.78 -5.81 -7.39
CA ASN A 178 -15.13 -5.93 -6.09
C ASN A 178 -13.77 -6.62 -6.18
N VAL A 179 -13.62 -7.68 -6.97
CA VAL A 179 -12.31 -8.33 -7.18
C VAL A 179 -11.29 -7.36 -7.77
N ARG A 180 -11.70 -6.53 -8.74
CA ARG A 180 -10.84 -5.51 -9.33
C ARG A 180 -10.42 -4.47 -8.30
N ARG A 181 -11.36 -3.95 -7.52
CA ARG A 181 -11.08 -2.96 -6.45
C ARG A 181 -10.13 -3.51 -5.40
N VAL A 182 -10.32 -4.76 -4.93
CA VAL A 182 -9.38 -5.41 -3.99
C VAL A 182 -7.99 -5.56 -4.60
N TYR A 183 -7.90 -5.87 -5.89
CA TYR A 183 -6.61 -5.97 -6.57
C TYR A 183 -5.89 -4.61 -6.66
N GLU A 184 -6.61 -3.54 -6.99
CA GLU A 184 -6.10 -2.17 -7.00
C GLU A 184 -5.63 -1.74 -5.60
N LEU A 185 -6.44 -2.03 -4.57
CA LEU A 185 -6.08 -1.80 -3.18
C LEU A 185 -4.79 -2.55 -2.79
N LYS A 186 -4.67 -3.82 -3.18
CA LYS A 186 -3.45 -4.61 -2.94
C LYS A 186 -2.20 -4.00 -3.58
N GLN A 187 -2.33 -3.40 -4.76
CA GLN A 187 -1.22 -2.68 -5.40
C GLN A 187 -0.85 -1.42 -4.61
N ARG A 188 -1.83 -0.65 -4.14
CA ARG A 188 -1.61 0.53 -3.27
C ARG A 188 -0.90 0.14 -1.97
N ILE A 189 -1.36 -0.91 -1.28
CA ILE A 189 -0.71 -1.47 -0.08
C ILE A 189 0.75 -1.84 -0.37
N THR A 190 1.02 -2.49 -1.49
CA THR A 190 2.37 -2.88 -1.90
C THR A 190 3.27 -1.65 -2.12
N THR A 191 2.75 -0.59 -2.71
CA THR A 191 3.49 0.67 -2.91
C THR A 191 3.89 1.29 -1.57
N VAL A 192 2.97 1.38 -0.61
CA VAL A 192 3.28 1.89 0.74
C VAL A 192 4.30 0.99 1.44
N LYS A 193 4.15 -0.32 1.30
CA LYS A 193 5.10 -1.29 1.88
C LYS A 193 6.51 -1.14 1.32
N HIS A 194 6.68 -0.79 0.05
CA HIS A 194 7.99 -0.51 -0.54
C HIS A 194 8.65 0.74 0.04
N ALA A 195 7.89 1.68 0.58
CA ALA A 195 8.42 2.82 1.30
C ALA A 195 8.76 2.49 2.77
N VAL A 196 7.89 1.73 3.45
CA VAL A 196 8.00 1.45 4.89
C VAL A 196 9.03 0.37 5.20
N SER A 197 8.99 -0.80 4.53
CA SER A 197 9.82 -1.95 4.90
C SER A 197 11.32 -1.68 4.81
N PRO A 198 11.86 -1.09 3.72
CA PRO A 198 13.28 -0.79 3.65
C PRO A 198 13.70 0.32 4.63
N LEU A 199 12.80 1.27 4.91
CA LEU A 199 13.05 2.33 5.87
C LEU A 199 13.13 1.78 7.30
N LEU A 200 12.26 0.84 7.66
CA LEU A 200 12.31 0.12 8.94
C LEU A 200 13.66 -0.57 9.14
N ASP A 201 14.14 -1.28 8.11
CA ASP A 201 15.46 -1.93 8.15
C ASP A 201 16.60 -0.91 8.30
N ALA A 202 16.51 0.21 7.59
CA ALA A 202 17.51 1.27 7.62
C ALA A 202 17.57 1.98 8.97
N VAL A 203 16.43 2.38 9.54
CA VAL A 203 16.34 3.00 10.87
C VAL A 203 16.72 2.01 11.96
N GLY A 204 16.40 0.71 11.78
CA GLY A 204 16.81 -0.36 12.68
C GLY A 204 18.32 -0.44 12.87
N LYS A 205 19.14 -0.10 11.87
CA LYS A 205 20.61 -0.03 11.98
C LYS A 205 21.04 1.11 12.89
N LEU A 206 20.37 2.29 12.82
CA LEU A 206 20.65 3.44 13.68
C LEU A 206 20.30 3.18 15.15
N VAL A 207 19.30 2.33 15.41
CA VAL A 207 18.84 2.03 16.78
C VAL A 207 19.60 0.87 17.42
N ARG A 208 19.85 -0.21 16.63
CA ARG A 208 20.37 -1.48 17.16
C ARG A 208 21.87 -1.70 16.88
N GLY A 209 22.44 -1.01 15.88
CA GLY A 209 23.82 -1.15 15.45
C GLY A 209 24.78 -0.19 16.15
N ARG A 210 25.94 -0.01 15.52
CA ARG A 210 26.84 1.10 15.85
C ARG A 210 26.16 2.39 15.42
N VAL A 211 25.83 3.23 16.40
CA VAL A 211 25.20 4.53 16.13
C VAL A 211 26.27 5.47 15.60
N PRO A 212 26.05 6.12 14.45
CA PRO A 212 26.95 7.17 13.98
C PRO A 212 27.06 8.29 15.00
N PRO A 213 28.25 8.91 15.20
CA PRO A 213 28.44 9.96 16.18
C PRO A 213 27.43 11.10 16.09
N ILE A 214 26.98 11.43 14.86
CA ILE A 214 25.98 12.47 14.60
C ILE A 214 24.63 12.16 15.25
N CYS A 215 24.28 10.87 15.39
CA CYS A 215 23.00 10.40 15.91
C CYS A 215 23.07 9.92 17.37
N GLU A 216 24.23 9.95 18.02
CA GLU A 216 24.42 9.38 19.35
C GLU A 216 23.49 10.02 20.39
N ASP A 217 23.40 11.33 20.43
CA ASP A 217 22.54 12.10 21.34
C ASP A 217 21.04 12.04 20.95
N THR A 218 20.72 11.50 19.79
CA THR A 218 19.35 11.45 19.25
C THR A 218 18.83 10.03 19.06
N ARG A 219 19.57 9.03 19.51
CA ARG A 219 19.25 7.60 19.35
C ARG A 219 17.85 7.23 19.86
N GLU A 220 17.40 7.81 20.97
CA GLU A 220 16.09 7.53 21.55
C GLU A 220 14.96 8.00 20.63
N TYR A 221 15.16 9.08 19.90
CA TYR A 221 14.19 9.62 18.95
C TYR A 221 14.11 8.74 17.69
N PHE A 222 15.23 8.23 17.20
CA PHE A 222 15.21 7.23 16.11
C PHE A 222 14.54 5.92 16.52
N ARG A 223 14.54 5.58 17.83
CA ARG A 223 13.78 4.45 18.34
C ARG A 223 12.27 4.69 18.19
N ASP A 224 11.77 5.88 18.45
CA ASP A 224 10.37 6.24 18.28
C ASP A 224 9.95 6.11 16.80
N VAL A 225 10.77 6.62 15.88
CA VAL A 225 10.57 6.42 14.43
C VAL A 225 10.54 4.93 14.06
N TYR A 226 11.45 4.13 14.64
CA TYR A 226 11.48 2.69 14.43
C TYR A 226 10.19 2.00 14.89
N ASP A 227 9.72 2.33 16.10
CA ASP A 227 8.50 1.76 16.68
C ASP A 227 7.23 2.15 15.85
N HIS A 228 7.21 3.36 15.29
CA HIS A 228 6.16 3.78 14.34
C HIS A 228 6.19 2.93 13.06
N LEU A 229 7.36 2.77 12.45
CA LEU A 229 7.53 1.96 11.23
C LEU A 229 7.20 0.49 11.47
N GLU A 230 7.53 -0.08 12.63
CA GLU A 230 7.19 -1.47 12.99
C GLU A 230 5.67 -1.67 13.08
N ARG A 231 4.95 -0.72 13.70
CA ARG A 231 3.48 -0.73 13.75
C ARG A 231 2.87 -0.63 12.36
N MET A 232 3.37 0.28 11.52
CA MET A 232 2.91 0.44 10.14
C MET A 232 3.16 -0.80 9.29
N GLN A 233 4.33 -1.43 9.45
CA GLN A 233 4.67 -2.68 8.77
C GLN A 233 3.67 -3.78 9.13
N SER A 234 3.34 -3.92 10.42
CA SER A 234 2.37 -4.91 10.89
C SER A 234 0.97 -4.64 10.37
N ALA A 235 0.54 -3.38 10.33
CA ALA A 235 -0.75 -2.98 9.77
C ALA A 235 -0.84 -3.29 8.26
N LEU A 236 0.21 -2.94 7.50
CA LEU A 236 0.28 -3.24 6.06
C LEU A 236 0.29 -4.74 5.76
N ASP A 237 0.94 -5.55 6.59
CA ASP A 237 0.92 -7.00 6.45
C ASP A 237 -0.49 -7.56 6.71
N SER A 238 -1.16 -7.09 7.77
CA SER A 238 -2.55 -7.46 8.07
C SER A 238 -3.50 -7.08 6.92
N LEU A 239 -3.41 -5.84 6.42
CA LEU A 239 -4.22 -5.37 5.30
C LEU A 239 -4.03 -6.21 4.04
N ARG A 240 -2.78 -6.55 3.70
CA ARG A 240 -2.47 -7.39 2.54
C ARG A 240 -3.07 -8.79 2.68
N ASP A 241 -2.98 -9.39 3.86
CA ASP A 241 -3.49 -10.74 4.12
C ASP A 241 -5.02 -10.76 4.12
N THR A 242 -5.66 -9.74 4.69
CA THR A 242 -7.12 -9.56 4.63
C THR A 242 -7.60 -9.35 3.20
N ALA A 243 -6.95 -8.48 2.41
CA ALA A 243 -7.27 -8.28 1.00
C ALA A 243 -7.13 -9.58 0.19
N THR A 244 -6.12 -10.40 0.47
CA THR A 244 -5.95 -11.71 -0.18
C THR A 244 -7.08 -12.66 0.19
N THR A 245 -7.50 -12.68 1.45
CA THR A 245 -8.63 -13.48 1.92
C THR A 245 -9.95 -13.02 1.27
N ALA A 246 -10.17 -11.71 1.15
CA ALA A 246 -11.33 -11.15 0.47
C ALA A 246 -11.44 -11.65 -0.98
N ILE A 247 -10.34 -11.68 -1.74
CA ILE A 247 -10.31 -12.25 -3.09
C ILE A 247 -10.74 -13.73 -3.09
N GLN A 248 -10.22 -14.53 -2.14
CA GLN A 248 -10.55 -15.96 -2.04
C GLN A 248 -12.03 -16.18 -1.73
N VAL A 249 -12.61 -15.38 -0.84
CA VAL A 249 -14.05 -15.41 -0.51
C VAL A 249 -14.87 -15.09 -1.74
N HIS A 250 -14.54 -14.03 -2.48
CA HIS A 250 -15.24 -13.67 -3.71
C HIS A 250 -15.22 -14.79 -4.76
N LEU A 251 -14.06 -15.41 -4.98
CA LEU A 251 -13.93 -16.53 -5.91
C LEU A 251 -14.78 -17.74 -5.47
N SER A 252 -14.79 -18.01 -4.16
CA SER A 252 -15.61 -19.10 -3.60
C SER A 252 -17.11 -18.82 -3.78
N MET A 253 -17.57 -17.60 -3.56
CA MET A 253 -18.96 -17.19 -3.77
C MET A 253 -19.37 -17.34 -5.24
N ALA A 254 -18.53 -16.88 -6.17
CA ALA A 254 -18.77 -17.05 -7.59
C ALA A 254 -18.92 -18.53 -8.00
N THR A 255 -18.10 -19.42 -7.43
CA THR A 255 -18.17 -20.87 -7.66
C THR A 255 -19.47 -21.48 -7.10
N ILE A 256 -19.92 -21.00 -5.94
CA ILE A 256 -21.19 -21.43 -5.35
C ILE A 256 -22.38 -21.02 -6.24
N GLU A 257 -22.41 -19.76 -6.71
CA GLU A 257 -23.44 -19.26 -7.63
C GLU A 257 -23.49 -20.07 -8.94
N GLU A 258 -22.34 -20.35 -9.55
CA GLU A 258 -22.25 -21.20 -10.75
C GLU A 258 -22.77 -22.62 -10.50
N SER A 259 -22.43 -23.19 -9.32
CA SER A 259 -22.93 -24.50 -8.91
C SER A 259 -24.46 -24.52 -8.76
N GLU A 260 -25.07 -23.47 -8.23
CA GLU A 260 -26.52 -23.36 -8.08
C GLU A 260 -27.21 -23.28 -9.44
N VAL A 261 -26.70 -22.48 -10.36
CA VAL A 261 -27.21 -22.40 -11.74
C VAL A 261 -27.13 -23.77 -12.43
N THR A 262 -26.00 -24.46 -12.29
CA THR A 262 -25.78 -25.81 -12.83
C THR A 262 -26.74 -26.82 -12.25
N LYS A 263 -27.00 -26.81 -10.92
CA LYS A 263 -27.99 -27.66 -10.27
C LYS A 263 -29.41 -27.44 -10.84
N ARG A 264 -29.82 -26.18 -11.00
CA ARG A 264 -31.10 -25.82 -11.59
C ARG A 264 -31.25 -26.35 -13.02
N LEU A 265 -30.21 -26.15 -13.86
CA LEU A 265 -30.20 -26.67 -15.23
C LEU A 265 -30.28 -28.20 -15.25
N ALA A 266 -29.51 -28.88 -14.43
CA ALA A 266 -29.52 -30.34 -14.33
C ALA A 266 -30.87 -30.88 -13.85
N ALA A 267 -31.53 -30.22 -12.89
CA ALA A 267 -32.86 -30.59 -12.43
C ALA A 267 -33.89 -30.52 -13.54
N TRP A 268 -33.96 -29.42 -14.28
CA TRP A 268 -34.85 -29.27 -15.43
C TRP A 268 -34.53 -30.26 -16.54
N ALA A 269 -33.26 -30.43 -16.88
CA ALA A 269 -32.84 -31.43 -17.88
C ALA A 269 -33.26 -32.85 -17.48
N GLY A 270 -33.12 -33.21 -16.22
CA GLY A 270 -33.55 -34.51 -15.69
C GLY A 270 -35.05 -34.73 -15.80
N ILE A 271 -35.89 -33.72 -15.51
CA ILE A 271 -37.34 -33.78 -15.66
C ILE A 271 -37.74 -33.95 -17.13
N PHE A 272 -37.16 -33.18 -18.05
CA PHE A 272 -37.43 -33.29 -19.48
C PHE A 272 -36.93 -34.63 -20.05
N ALA A 273 -35.76 -35.09 -19.63
CA ALA A 273 -35.20 -36.38 -20.05
C ALA A 273 -36.12 -37.56 -19.64
N ALA A 274 -36.65 -37.52 -18.40
CA ALA A 274 -37.60 -38.53 -17.97
C ALA A 274 -38.90 -38.55 -18.81
N ALA A 275 -39.47 -37.36 -19.04
CA ALA A 275 -40.65 -37.24 -19.90
C ALA A 275 -40.37 -37.77 -21.33
N THR A 276 -39.22 -37.38 -21.91
CA THR A 276 -38.83 -37.81 -23.26
C THR A 276 -38.58 -39.31 -23.34
N ALA A 277 -37.97 -39.91 -22.32
CA ALA A 277 -37.70 -41.35 -22.26
C ALA A 277 -39.02 -42.16 -22.30
N PHE A 278 -40.00 -41.77 -21.47
CA PHE A 278 -41.32 -42.42 -21.51
C PHE A 278 -42.04 -42.23 -22.84
N ALA A 279 -42.04 -41.01 -23.39
CA ALA A 279 -42.62 -40.74 -24.70
C ALA A 279 -41.93 -41.53 -25.81
N GLY A 280 -40.58 -41.68 -25.72
CA GLY A 280 -39.80 -42.49 -26.66
C GLY A 280 -40.12 -43.98 -26.59
N ILE A 281 -40.29 -44.54 -25.39
CA ILE A 281 -40.66 -45.96 -25.21
C ILE A 281 -42.03 -46.22 -25.83
N TRP A 282 -43.03 -45.42 -25.55
CA TRP A 282 -44.39 -45.60 -26.13
C TRP A 282 -44.53 -45.14 -27.59
N GLY A 283 -43.53 -44.40 -28.09
CA GLY A 283 -43.42 -44.04 -29.50
C GLY A 283 -42.68 -45.08 -30.36
N MET A 284 -42.26 -46.21 -29.81
CA MET A 284 -41.57 -47.28 -30.56
C MET A 284 -42.60 -48.10 -31.41
N ASN A 285 -42.16 -48.52 -32.58
CA ASN A 285 -43.00 -49.26 -33.50
C ASN A 285 -42.85 -50.78 -33.34
N PHE A 286 -43.13 -51.31 -32.14
CA PHE A 286 -43.19 -52.75 -31.92
C PHE A 286 -44.63 -53.31 -32.30
N GLU A 287 -44.69 -54.51 -32.86
CA GLU A 287 -45.96 -55.14 -33.26
C GLU A 287 -46.84 -55.54 -32.07
N VAL A 288 -46.20 -55.83 -30.92
CA VAL A 288 -46.88 -56.25 -29.68
C VAL A 288 -46.63 -55.23 -28.56
N MET A 289 -47.54 -54.26 -28.47
CA MET A 289 -47.62 -53.30 -27.37
C MET A 289 -49.00 -53.32 -26.74
N PRO A 290 -49.24 -54.07 -25.65
CA PRO A 290 -50.58 -54.23 -25.06
C PRO A 290 -51.19 -52.90 -24.61
N GLU A 291 -50.40 -51.96 -24.22
CA GLU A 291 -50.80 -50.64 -23.67
C GLU A 291 -51.45 -49.76 -24.76
N LEU A 292 -51.02 -49.88 -26.01
CA LEU A 292 -51.57 -49.09 -27.14
C LEU A 292 -52.97 -49.53 -27.54
N LYS A 293 -53.38 -50.78 -27.29
CA LYS A 293 -54.73 -51.34 -27.56
C LYS A 293 -55.68 -51.09 -26.37
N TRP A 294 -55.23 -50.58 -25.24
CA TRP A 294 -56.06 -50.35 -24.07
C TRP A 294 -56.76 -48.99 -24.19
N ARG A 295 -58.12 -48.96 -23.98
CA ARG A 295 -58.94 -47.74 -24.10
C ARG A 295 -58.43 -46.60 -23.18
N TRP A 296 -57.86 -46.93 -22.04
CA TRP A 296 -57.31 -46.00 -21.06
C TRP A 296 -55.78 -45.89 -21.14
N GLY A 297 -55.15 -46.50 -22.11
CA GLY A 297 -53.68 -46.53 -22.24
C GLY A 297 -53.06 -45.15 -22.40
N TYR A 298 -53.63 -44.28 -23.28
CA TYR A 298 -53.14 -42.92 -23.48
C TYR A 298 -53.28 -42.03 -22.21
N PRO A 299 -54.46 -41.94 -21.55
CA PRO A 299 -54.57 -41.22 -20.30
C PRO A 299 -53.65 -41.76 -19.18
N ALA A 300 -53.49 -43.09 -19.09
CA ALA A 300 -52.58 -43.71 -18.10
C ALA A 300 -51.11 -43.36 -18.40
N ALA A 301 -50.65 -43.37 -19.64
CA ALA A 301 -49.32 -42.99 -20.03
C ALA A 301 -49.02 -41.52 -19.66
N LEU A 302 -49.94 -40.60 -19.97
CA LEU A 302 -49.83 -39.21 -19.57
C LEU A 302 -49.79 -39.05 -18.04
N GLY A 303 -50.61 -39.84 -17.32
CA GLY A 303 -50.62 -39.88 -15.86
C GLY A 303 -49.29 -40.33 -15.25
N VAL A 304 -48.67 -41.37 -15.84
CA VAL A 304 -47.32 -41.83 -15.39
C VAL A 304 -46.26 -40.78 -15.64
N ILE A 305 -46.24 -40.16 -16.82
CA ILE A 305 -45.32 -39.09 -17.12
C ILE A 305 -45.48 -37.93 -16.11
N ALA A 306 -46.73 -37.46 -15.92
CA ALA A 306 -47.02 -36.36 -15.03
C ALA A 306 -46.66 -36.71 -13.57
N ALA A 307 -46.94 -37.92 -13.09
CA ALA A 307 -46.60 -38.39 -11.76
C ALA A 307 -45.07 -38.45 -11.56
N THR A 308 -44.34 -39.01 -12.56
CA THR A 308 -42.86 -39.10 -12.48
C THR A 308 -42.24 -37.72 -12.49
N CYS A 309 -42.66 -36.83 -13.39
CA CYS A 309 -42.18 -35.43 -13.42
C CYS A 309 -42.51 -34.68 -12.12
N GLY A 310 -43.73 -34.89 -11.58
CA GLY A 310 -44.13 -34.29 -10.31
C GLY A 310 -43.30 -34.78 -9.10
N VAL A 311 -42.99 -36.08 -9.06
CA VAL A 311 -42.13 -36.66 -8.01
C VAL A 311 -40.69 -36.12 -8.12
N LEU A 312 -40.14 -36.06 -9.34
CA LEU A 312 -38.81 -35.51 -9.59
C LEU A 312 -38.76 -34.03 -9.22
N PHE A 313 -39.73 -33.23 -9.65
CA PHE A 313 -39.84 -31.82 -9.30
C PHE A 313 -39.91 -31.63 -7.77
N TRP A 314 -40.76 -32.40 -7.08
CA TRP A 314 -40.87 -32.35 -5.63
C TRP A 314 -39.54 -32.72 -4.93
N ARG A 315 -38.87 -33.79 -5.41
CA ARG A 315 -37.56 -34.21 -4.86
C ARG A 315 -36.48 -33.18 -5.10
N PHE A 316 -36.38 -32.58 -6.30
CA PHE A 316 -35.41 -31.56 -6.62
C PHE A 316 -35.65 -30.28 -5.78
N ARG A 317 -36.94 -29.89 -5.66
CA ARG A 317 -37.29 -28.76 -4.77
C ARG A 317 -36.95 -29.01 -3.30
N LYS A 318 -37.21 -30.20 -2.80
CA LYS A 318 -36.84 -30.59 -1.41
C LYS A 318 -35.34 -30.67 -1.23
N ALA A 319 -34.57 -30.99 -2.25
CA ALA A 319 -33.11 -31.01 -2.24
C ALA A 319 -32.46 -29.62 -2.47
N GLY A 320 -33.27 -28.55 -2.70
CA GLY A 320 -32.78 -27.20 -2.95
C GLY A 320 -32.19 -27.00 -4.34
N TRP A 321 -32.55 -27.82 -5.32
CA TRP A 321 -32.07 -27.69 -6.71
C TRP A 321 -33.01 -26.82 -7.58
N LEU A 322 -34.24 -26.64 -7.16
CA LEU A 322 -35.28 -25.81 -7.81
C LEU A 322 -35.92 -24.83 -6.81
#